data_81917b103ad61511e4480800b2d5c486
#
_entry.id   81917b103ad61511e4480800b2d5c486
#
_cell.length_a   1.000
_cell.length_b   1.000
_cell.length_c   1.000
_cell.angle_alpha   90.00
_cell.angle_beta   90.00
_cell.angle_gamma   90.00
#
_symmetry.space_group_name_H-M   'P 1'
#
loop_
_entity.id
_entity.type
_entity.pdbx_description
1 polymer ?
#
loop_
_entity_poly.entity_id
_entity_poly.type
_entity_poly.pdbx_seq_one_letter_code
_entity_poly.pdbx_strand_id
1 'polypeptide(L)'
;MEKKLLVNGKKGNLYSGVFGNQSFVRFSLLINRLKFCLIMPSKITIITAAVFLSACSYFQKPEIQVSLNPWTGKTIYFVDLDDKYKRTASFNRVWSKLYKKKFRPYHKFQNKSYTILGTYETWKNDFLIIKDQKDRRYKMLFNFDDGEIPEFPSYILFNDELVEAKAMIGKTIWLNNTLDFKGFYSFADYDFKRFESVTVLDVHPYQNRDYDHPVWLKIKAKNGLDGFVRYNGEEGRVGGKDHYYTSDPLPREWGKEMTAKVLRKKIEIGMTERQVRISIGNPDELNHTSSRHGMAEQWVYGVEMGKKVYYQFENGKLTFINK
;
A
#
# COMPACT_ATOMS: atom_id res chain seq x y z
N MET A 1 -16.52 18.56 24.52
CA MET A 1 -17.39 17.37 24.46
C MET A 1 -16.55 16.13 24.58
N GLU A 2 -16.39 15.67 25.82
CA GLU A 2 -15.64 14.45 26.16
C GLU A 2 -16.46 13.21 25.81
N LYS A 3 -15.89 12.26 25.10
CA LYS A 3 -16.39 10.89 25.07
C LYS A 3 -15.35 9.97 25.69
N LYS A 4 -15.65 9.55 26.92
CA LYS A 4 -14.95 8.51 27.66
C LYS A 4 -14.91 7.21 26.89
N LEU A 5 -13.72 6.65 26.70
CA LEU A 5 -13.51 5.26 26.32
C LEU A 5 -13.58 4.40 27.59
N LEU A 6 -14.64 3.61 27.71
CA LEU A 6 -14.78 2.56 28.71
C LEU A 6 -13.99 1.33 28.29
N VAL A 7 -12.97 1.03 29.09
CA VAL A 7 -12.25 -0.24 29.07
C VAL A 7 -13.07 -1.26 29.85
N ASN A 8 -13.67 -2.21 29.17
CA ASN A 8 -14.27 -3.39 29.80
C ASN A 8 -13.31 -4.58 29.69
N GLY A 9 -12.61 -4.82 30.80
CA GLY A 9 -11.95 -6.09 31.05
C GLY A 9 -12.98 -7.16 31.40
N LYS A 10 -13.00 -8.25 30.68
CA LYS A 10 -13.66 -9.50 31.09
C LYS A 10 -12.63 -10.61 31.26
N LYS A 11 -12.60 -11.06 32.51
CA LYS A 11 -11.85 -12.21 33.02
C LYS A 11 -12.25 -13.49 32.28
N GLY A 12 -11.27 -14.38 32.14
CA GLY A 12 -11.43 -15.67 31.56
C GLY A 12 -12.38 -16.61 32.30
N ASN A 13 -12.91 -17.55 31.56
CA ASN A 13 -13.37 -18.81 32.07
C ASN A 13 -12.81 -19.92 31.19
N LEU A 14 -11.99 -20.74 31.81
CA LEU A 14 -11.57 -22.04 31.31
C LEU A 14 -12.81 -22.94 31.29
N TYR A 15 -13.18 -23.42 30.10
CA TYR A 15 -14.00 -24.60 29.97
C TYR A 15 -13.21 -25.66 29.21
N SER A 16 -12.78 -26.67 29.96
CA SER A 16 -12.36 -27.96 29.43
C SER A 16 -13.59 -28.68 28.89
N GLY A 17 -13.74 -28.72 27.60
CA GLY A 17 -14.78 -29.49 26.90
C GLY A 17 -14.15 -30.68 26.21
N VAL A 18 -14.37 -31.85 26.80
CA VAL A 18 -14.11 -33.16 26.22
C VAL A 18 -14.90 -33.30 24.90
N PHE A 19 -14.22 -33.29 23.78
CA PHE A 19 -14.84 -33.69 22.51
C PHE A 19 -14.67 -35.16 22.26
N GLY A 20 -15.73 -35.85 22.61
CA GLY A 20 -15.89 -37.27 22.36
C GLY A 20 -16.02 -37.59 20.87
N ASN A 21 -15.43 -38.69 20.54
CA ASN A 21 -15.47 -39.48 19.33
C ASN A 21 -16.84 -39.57 18.63
N GLN A 22 -17.12 -38.69 17.70
CA GLN A 22 -18.25 -38.89 16.77
C GLN A 22 -17.84 -39.05 15.30
N SER A 23 -16.58 -38.90 14.95
CA SER A 23 -16.10 -39.05 13.58
C SER A 23 -15.80 -40.52 13.17
N PHE A 24 -15.63 -41.42 14.10
CA PHE A 24 -15.32 -42.83 13.79
C PHE A 24 -16.55 -43.70 13.45
N VAL A 25 -17.73 -43.37 13.93
CA VAL A 25 -18.95 -44.19 13.68
C VAL A 25 -19.50 -43.98 12.26
N ARG A 26 -19.29 -42.81 11.66
CA ARG A 26 -19.77 -42.56 10.29
C ARG A 26 -18.92 -43.22 9.19
N PHE A 27 -17.64 -43.49 9.45
CA PHE A 27 -16.77 -44.19 8.48
C PHE A 27 -17.02 -45.70 8.43
N SER A 28 -17.37 -46.29 9.57
CA SER A 28 -17.71 -47.74 9.68
C SER A 28 -19.02 -48.06 8.96
N LEU A 29 -20.00 -47.15 8.97
CA LEU A 29 -21.28 -47.39 8.28
C LEU A 29 -21.17 -47.27 6.75
N LEU A 30 -20.20 -46.48 6.24
CA LEU A 30 -19.95 -46.38 4.79
C LEU A 30 -19.25 -47.64 4.24
N ILE A 31 -18.35 -48.26 5.01
CA ILE A 31 -17.62 -49.47 4.61
C ILE A 31 -18.55 -50.70 4.61
N ASN A 32 -19.49 -50.75 5.52
CA ASN A 32 -20.47 -51.85 5.52
C ASN A 32 -21.52 -51.75 4.40
N ARG A 33 -21.82 -50.54 3.89
CA ARG A 33 -22.66 -50.38 2.70
C ARG A 33 -21.93 -50.74 1.41
N LEU A 34 -20.61 -50.56 1.35
CA LEU A 34 -19.78 -50.94 0.20
C LEU A 34 -19.60 -52.49 0.08
N LYS A 35 -19.65 -53.21 1.21
CA LYS A 35 -19.59 -54.70 1.17
C LYS A 35 -20.86 -55.33 0.62
N PHE A 36 -22.01 -54.66 0.68
CA PHE A 36 -23.27 -55.17 0.11
C PHE A 36 -23.39 -54.96 -1.41
N CYS A 37 -22.60 -54.08 -2.01
CA CYS A 37 -22.58 -53.86 -3.46
C CYS A 37 -21.69 -54.85 -4.25
N LEU A 38 -20.91 -55.69 -3.57
CA LEU A 38 -19.97 -56.63 -4.22
C LEU A 38 -20.62 -58.00 -4.62
N ILE A 39 -21.92 -58.18 -4.37
CA ILE A 39 -22.67 -59.47 -4.68
C ILE A 39 -23.64 -59.26 -5.83
N MET A 40 -23.54 -58.15 -6.61
CA MET A 40 -24.35 -57.97 -7.82
C MET A 40 -23.66 -58.53 -9.07
N PRO A 41 -24.44 -59.13 -10.00
CA PRO A 41 -23.85 -59.73 -11.20
C PRO A 41 -23.06 -58.71 -12.02
N SER A 42 -21.93 -59.16 -12.54
CA SER A 42 -20.79 -58.36 -13.08
C SER A 42 -21.14 -57.22 -14.05
N LYS A 43 -22.26 -57.31 -14.76
CA LYS A 43 -22.68 -56.28 -15.74
C LYS A 43 -23.28 -55.03 -15.10
N ILE A 44 -23.96 -55.14 -13.96
CA ILE A 44 -24.56 -53.99 -13.26
C ILE A 44 -23.49 -53.21 -12.48
N THR A 45 -22.49 -53.91 -11.95
CA THR A 45 -21.38 -53.27 -11.21
C THR A 45 -20.50 -52.40 -12.13
N ILE A 46 -20.29 -52.81 -13.38
CA ILE A 46 -19.54 -52.05 -14.36
C ILE A 46 -20.27 -50.78 -14.77
N ILE A 47 -21.59 -50.82 -14.97
CA ILE A 47 -22.41 -49.68 -15.35
C ILE A 47 -22.47 -48.66 -14.22
N THR A 48 -22.65 -49.09 -12.96
CA THR A 48 -22.64 -48.17 -11.81
C THR A 48 -21.25 -47.51 -11.59
N ALA A 49 -20.17 -48.27 -11.74
CA ALA A 49 -18.82 -47.71 -11.65
C ALA A 49 -18.53 -46.70 -12.78
N ALA A 50 -18.99 -46.96 -14.02
CA ALA A 50 -18.85 -46.04 -15.13
C ALA A 50 -19.66 -44.77 -14.94
N VAL A 51 -20.87 -44.83 -14.35
CA VAL A 51 -21.68 -43.64 -14.02
C VAL A 51 -21.04 -42.81 -12.90
N PHE A 52 -20.45 -43.48 -11.88
CA PHE A 52 -19.72 -42.75 -10.82
C PHE A 52 -18.43 -42.09 -11.32
N LEU A 53 -17.69 -42.73 -12.22
CA LEU A 53 -16.48 -42.13 -12.82
C LEU A 53 -16.81 -41.01 -13.77
N SER A 54 -17.89 -41.08 -14.54
CA SER A 54 -18.35 -39.99 -15.40
C SER A 54 -18.95 -38.83 -14.59
N ALA A 55 -19.60 -39.09 -13.45
CA ALA A 55 -20.07 -38.02 -12.56
C ALA A 55 -18.92 -37.27 -11.87
N CYS A 56 -17.81 -37.96 -11.55
CA CYS A 56 -16.63 -37.29 -10.98
C CYS A 56 -15.96 -36.33 -11.98
N SER A 57 -15.95 -36.63 -13.28
CA SER A 57 -15.39 -35.74 -14.29
C SER A 57 -16.26 -34.47 -14.52
N TYR A 58 -17.54 -34.54 -14.26
CA TYR A 58 -18.47 -33.39 -14.37
C TYR A 58 -18.27 -32.34 -13.28
N PHE A 59 -17.56 -32.66 -12.20
CA PHE A 59 -17.24 -31.74 -11.10
C PHE A 59 -15.82 -31.18 -11.14
N GLN A 60 -15.03 -31.51 -12.15
CA GLN A 60 -13.74 -30.86 -12.33
C GLN A 60 -13.98 -29.40 -12.69
N LYS A 61 -13.56 -28.50 -11.78
CA LYS A 61 -13.56 -27.08 -12.08
C LYS A 61 -12.64 -26.84 -13.25
N PRO A 62 -13.07 -26.05 -14.25
CA PRO A 62 -12.20 -25.72 -15.37
C PRO A 62 -10.89 -25.13 -14.83
N GLU A 63 -9.78 -25.63 -15.33
CA GLU A 63 -8.48 -25.09 -15.00
C GLU A 63 -8.40 -23.66 -15.57
N ILE A 64 -8.15 -22.69 -14.69
CA ILE A 64 -7.99 -21.31 -15.10
C ILE A 64 -6.53 -21.13 -15.47
N GLN A 65 -6.27 -20.90 -16.75
CA GLN A 65 -4.97 -20.52 -17.24
C GLN A 65 -4.70 -19.08 -16.81
N VAL A 66 -3.60 -18.87 -16.10
CA VAL A 66 -3.18 -17.55 -15.61
C VAL A 66 -2.00 -17.10 -16.45
N SER A 67 -2.15 -15.96 -17.11
CA SER A 67 -1.09 -15.29 -17.87
C SER A 67 -0.19 -14.49 -16.92
N LEU A 68 1.12 -14.54 -17.17
CA LEU A 68 2.09 -13.77 -16.38
C LEU A 68 2.01 -12.29 -16.75
N ASN A 69 2.26 -11.42 -15.77
CA ASN A 69 2.32 -9.99 -15.92
C ASN A 69 3.51 -9.40 -15.14
N PRO A 70 3.85 -8.11 -15.26
CA PRO A 70 4.98 -7.49 -14.54
C PRO A 70 4.91 -7.57 -13.00
N TRP A 71 3.74 -7.83 -12.44
CA TRP A 71 3.54 -7.98 -10.98
C TRP A 71 3.53 -9.43 -10.52
N THR A 72 3.59 -10.39 -11.42
CA THR A 72 3.55 -11.83 -11.07
C THR A 72 4.67 -12.17 -10.09
N GLY A 73 4.32 -12.84 -9.01
CA GLY A 73 5.23 -13.18 -7.92
C GLY A 73 5.39 -12.09 -6.86
N LYS A 74 5.04 -10.83 -7.15
CA LYS A 74 5.08 -9.76 -6.15
C LYS A 74 4.04 -9.99 -5.07
N THR A 75 4.38 -9.59 -3.86
CA THR A 75 3.46 -9.64 -2.71
C THR A 75 2.84 -8.26 -2.49
N ILE A 76 1.53 -8.23 -2.34
CA ILE A 76 0.73 -7.05 -2.00
C ILE A 76 0.17 -7.17 -0.59
N TYR A 77 -0.03 -6.04 0.05
CA TYR A 77 -0.58 -5.91 1.39
C TYR A 77 -1.84 -5.05 1.37
N PHE A 78 -2.92 -5.53 1.99
CA PHE A 78 -4.17 -4.78 2.15
C PHE A 78 -4.11 -3.98 3.44
N VAL A 79 -4.07 -2.67 3.35
CA VAL A 79 -3.93 -1.78 4.49
C VAL A 79 -5.21 -1.73 5.34
N ASP A 80 -5.11 -1.18 6.55
CA ASP A 80 -6.31 -0.82 7.32
C ASP A 80 -7.01 0.39 6.70
N LEU A 81 -8.35 0.37 6.73
CA LEU A 81 -9.17 1.47 6.20
C LEU A 81 -9.95 2.14 7.32
N ASP A 82 -10.12 3.45 7.21
CA ASP A 82 -11.12 4.20 7.96
C ASP A 82 -12.51 3.58 7.76
N ASP A 83 -13.31 3.48 8.80
CA ASP A 83 -14.61 2.79 8.78
C ASP A 83 -15.59 3.38 7.75
N LYS A 84 -15.46 4.67 7.43
CA LYS A 84 -16.27 5.30 6.37
C LYS A 84 -16.00 4.69 4.99
N TYR A 85 -14.74 4.30 4.70
CA TYR A 85 -14.37 3.68 3.43
C TYR A 85 -14.72 2.19 3.38
N LYS A 86 -14.62 1.47 4.51
CA LYS A 86 -14.97 0.04 4.57
C LYS A 86 -16.40 -0.27 4.11
N ARG A 87 -17.29 0.73 4.19
CA ARG A 87 -18.70 0.59 3.83
C ARG A 87 -19.01 0.97 2.39
N THR A 88 -18.09 1.61 1.68
CA THR A 88 -18.30 2.00 0.28
C THR A 88 -18.22 0.80 -0.65
N ALA A 89 -18.92 0.85 -1.79
CA ALA A 89 -18.94 -0.26 -2.74
C ALA A 89 -17.57 -0.53 -3.35
N SER A 90 -16.79 0.52 -3.62
CA SER A 90 -15.45 0.43 -4.21
C SER A 90 -14.47 -0.33 -3.33
N PHE A 91 -14.54 -0.20 -2.00
CA PHE A 91 -13.66 -0.92 -1.07
C PHE A 91 -14.26 -2.25 -0.58
N ASN A 92 -15.56 -2.38 -0.62
CA ASN A 92 -16.24 -3.50 0.05
C ASN A 92 -16.54 -4.69 -0.87
N ARG A 93 -16.43 -4.55 -2.19
CA ARG A 93 -16.86 -5.55 -3.16
C ARG A 93 -15.87 -5.78 -4.30
N VAL A 94 -14.58 -5.66 -4.02
CA VAL A 94 -13.54 -5.73 -5.06
C VAL A 94 -13.12 -7.17 -5.35
N TRP A 95 -13.02 -8.03 -4.32
CA TRP A 95 -12.44 -9.36 -4.44
C TRP A 95 -13.44 -10.48 -4.23
N SER A 96 -13.42 -11.50 -5.08
CA SER A 96 -14.20 -12.72 -4.93
C SER A 96 -13.30 -13.97 -4.95
N LYS A 97 -13.80 -15.08 -4.42
CA LYS A 97 -13.14 -16.38 -4.66
C LYS A 97 -13.16 -16.71 -6.15
N LEU A 98 -12.11 -17.41 -6.63
CA LEU A 98 -11.85 -17.64 -8.05
C LEU A 98 -13.09 -18.11 -8.86
N TYR A 99 -13.83 -19.10 -8.33
CA TYR A 99 -14.99 -19.68 -9.01
C TYR A 99 -16.35 -19.12 -8.53
N LYS A 100 -16.34 -18.03 -7.73
CA LYS A 100 -17.57 -17.43 -7.22
C LYS A 100 -17.80 -16.06 -7.88
N LYS A 101 -19.08 -15.70 -8.00
CA LYS A 101 -19.48 -14.36 -8.47
C LYS A 101 -19.67 -13.37 -7.30
N LYS A 102 -19.80 -13.88 -6.06
CA LYS A 102 -20.08 -13.06 -4.88
C LYS A 102 -18.80 -12.45 -4.33
N PHE A 103 -18.74 -11.15 -4.25
CA PHE A 103 -17.65 -10.39 -3.63
C PHE A 103 -17.59 -10.63 -2.12
N ARG A 104 -16.41 -10.39 -1.58
CA ARG A 104 -16.13 -10.51 -0.15
C ARG A 104 -15.92 -9.13 0.44
N PRO A 105 -16.38 -8.89 1.69
CA PRO A 105 -16.17 -7.62 2.35
C PRO A 105 -14.68 -7.39 2.66
N TYR A 106 -14.24 -6.13 2.61
CA TYR A 106 -12.86 -5.70 2.76
C TYR A 106 -12.19 -6.22 4.04
N HIS A 107 -12.90 -6.27 5.17
CA HIS A 107 -12.37 -6.77 6.45
C HIS A 107 -11.82 -8.21 6.39
N LYS A 108 -12.15 -8.99 5.35
CA LYS A 108 -11.58 -10.34 5.13
C LYS A 108 -10.17 -10.29 4.56
N PHE A 109 -9.81 -9.19 3.94
CA PHE A 109 -8.51 -8.95 3.30
C PHE A 109 -7.60 -8.06 4.14
N GLN A 110 -8.15 -7.11 4.87
CA GLN A 110 -7.46 -6.12 5.69
C GLN A 110 -6.35 -6.74 6.55
N ASN A 111 -5.20 -6.06 6.61
CA ASN A 111 -4.01 -6.45 7.36
C ASN A 111 -3.45 -7.82 6.96
N LYS A 112 -3.54 -8.16 5.67
CA LYS A 112 -3.05 -9.44 5.12
C LYS A 112 -2.30 -9.22 3.83
N SER A 113 -1.31 -10.08 3.62
CA SER A 113 -0.54 -10.15 2.39
C SER A 113 -1.07 -11.23 1.46
N TYR A 114 -0.91 -10.99 0.16
CA TYR A 114 -1.29 -11.90 -0.92
C TYR A 114 -0.22 -11.85 -2.01
N THR A 115 0.02 -12.98 -2.67
CA THR A 115 0.92 -13.04 -3.82
C THR A 115 0.12 -12.95 -5.10
N ILE A 116 0.56 -12.12 -6.03
CA ILE A 116 -0.03 -12.00 -7.37
C ILE A 116 0.41 -13.22 -8.19
N LEU A 117 -0.55 -13.91 -8.78
CA LEU A 117 -0.31 -15.04 -9.66
C LEU A 117 -0.24 -14.62 -11.13
N GLY A 118 -0.89 -13.53 -11.51
CA GLY A 118 -0.98 -13.05 -12.87
C GLY A 118 -2.40 -12.61 -13.22
N THR A 119 -2.73 -12.62 -14.50
CA THR A 119 -4.04 -12.27 -15.05
C THR A 119 -4.76 -13.47 -15.61
N TYR A 120 -6.07 -13.41 -15.57
CA TYR A 120 -6.97 -14.35 -16.22
C TYR A 120 -7.94 -13.58 -17.09
N GLU A 121 -7.81 -13.76 -18.38
CA GLU A 121 -8.61 -13.06 -19.39
C GLU A 121 -9.79 -13.93 -19.82
N THR A 122 -10.91 -13.28 -20.01
CA THR A 122 -12.10 -13.85 -20.66
C THR A 122 -12.52 -12.93 -21.79
N TRP A 123 -13.31 -13.42 -22.73
CA TRP A 123 -13.80 -12.60 -23.84
C TRP A 123 -14.57 -11.32 -23.41
N LYS A 124 -14.96 -11.20 -22.13
CA LYS A 124 -15.70 -10.07 -21.58
C LYS A 124 -14.94 -9.26 -20.55
N ASN A 125 -14.06 -9.88 -19.79
CA ASN A 125 -13.47 -9.24 -18.63
C ASN A 125 -12.09 -9.85 -18.32
N ASP A 126 -11.22 -9.03 -17.82
CA ASP A 126 -9.93 -9.40 -17.31
C ASP A 126 -9.93 -9.39 -15.78
N PHE A 127 -9.20 -10.30 -15.19
CA PHE A 127 -9.12 -10.48 -13.76
C PHE A 127 -7.68 -10.56 -13.30
N LEU A 128 -7.34 -9.81 -12.27
CA LEU A 128 -6.13 -10.03 -11.49
C LEU A 128 -6.36 -11.18 -10.52
N ILE A 129 -5.44 -12.14 -10.48
CA ILE A 129 -5.50 -13.32 -9.62
C ILE A 129 -4.46 -13.20 -8.52
N ILE A 130 -4.91 -13.33 -7.26
CA ILE A 130 -4.04 -13.36 -6.09
C ILE A 130 -4.27 -14.62 -5.28
N LYS A 131 -3.27 -15.04 -4.49
CA LYS A 131 -3.38 -16.12 -3.52
C LYS A 131 -2.95 -15.70 -2.13
N ASP A 132 -3.57 -16.29 -1.11
CA ASP A 132 -3.12 -16.16 0.27
C ASP A 132 -2.10 -17.25 0.64
N GLN A 133 -1.58 -17.18 1.87
CA GLN A 133 -0.61 -18.14 2.41
C GLN A 133 -1.13 -19.59 2.47
N LYS A 134 -2.46 -19.80 2.39
CA LYS A 134 -3.11 -21.12 2.35
C LYS A 134 -3.46 -21.54 0.93
N ASP A 135 -2.83 -20.92 -0.08
CA ASP A 135 -3.07 -21.13 -1.53
C ASP A 135 -4.54 -20.93 -1.97
N ARG A 136 -5.34 -20.20 -1.18
CA ARG A 136 -6.71 -19.86 -1.58
C ARG A 136 -6.65 -18.70 -2.57
N ARG A 137 -7.22 -18.92 -3.76
CA ARG A 137 -7.17 -17.96 -4.86
C ARG A 137 -8.38 -17.05 -4.87
N TYR A 138 -8.13 -15.80 -5.21
CA TYR A 138 -9.12 -14.74 -5.34
C TYR A 138 -8.92 -14.02 -6.66
N LYS A 139 -9.99 -13.42 -7.19
CA LYS A 139 -9.97 -12.62 -8.40
C LYS A 139 -10.58 -11.25 -8.19
N MET A 140 -10.03 -10.25 -8.81
CA MET A 140 -10.57 -8.89 -8.94
C MET A 140 -10.80 -8.61 -10.42
N LEU A 141 -11.92 -7.97 -10.76
CA LEU A 141 -12.10 -7.40 -12.08
C LEU A 141 -11.05 -6.29 -12.26
N PHE A 142 -10.28 -6.39 -13.34
CA PHE A 142 -9.16 -5.51 -13.57
C PHE A 142 -9.08 -5.25 -15.07
N ASN A 143 -9.59 -4.10 -15.51
CA ASN A 143 -9.56 -3.76 -16.92
C ASN A 143 -8.16 -3.31 -17.28
N PHE A 144 -7.54 -3.99 -18.23
CA PHE A 144 -6.33 -3.55 -18.89
C PHE A 144 -6.75 -2.73 -20.09
N ASP A 145 -6.77 -1.41 -19.96
CA ASP A 145 -7.00 -0.53 -21.10
C ASP A 145 -5.70 -0.46 -21.93
N ASP A 146 -5.79 -0.88 -23.21
CA ASP A 146 -4.86 -0.72 -24.33
C ASP A 146 -3.34 -0.60 -23.99
N GLY A 147 -2.83 -1.46 -23.11
CA GLY A 147 -1.39 -1.58 -22.84
C GLY A 147 -0.87 -0.69 -21.69
N GLU A 148 -1.70 0.14 -21.09
CA GLU A 148 -1.35 0.83 -19.85
C GLU A 148 -1.43 -0.13 -18.66
N ILE A 149 -0.44 -0.04 -17.77
CA ILE A 149 -0.44 -0.79 -16.52
C ILE A 149 -1.41 -0.08 -15.56
N PRO A 150 -2.58 -0.66 -15.23
CA PRO A 150 -3.54 0.01 -14.37
C PRO A 150 -2.93 0.24 -12.97
N GLU A 151 -3.23 1.39 -12.39
CA GLU A 151 -2.83 1.67 -11.01
C GLU A 151 -3.58 0.78 -10.02
N PHE A 152 -2.85 0.30 -9.02
CA PHE A 152 -3.48 -0.40 -7.92
C PHE A 152 -4.33 0.58 -7.09
N PRO A 153 -5.47 0.10 -6.54
CA PRO A 153 -6.23 0.92 -5.60
C PRO A 153 -5.35 1.38 -4.43
N SER A 154 -5.50 2.63 -4.00
CA SER A 154 -4.68 3.27 -2.96
C SER A 154 -4.67 2.55 -1.59
N TYR A 155 -5.54 1.57 -1.39
CA TYR A 155 -5.56 0.72 -0.19
C TYR A 155 -4.75 -0.59 -0.34
N ILE A 156 -4.05 -0.77 -1.45
CA ILE A 156 -3.17 -1.92 -1.71
C ILE A 156 -1.75 -1.40 -1.87
N LEU A 157 -0.82 -1.93 -1.08
CA LEU A 157 0.60 -1.63 -1.14
C LEU A 157 1.38 -2.82 -1.69
N PHE A 158 2.44 -2.55 -2.44
CA PHE A 158 3.47 -3.56 -2.61
C PHE A 158 4.22 -3.77 -1.29
N ASN A 159 4.53 -5.01 -0.98
CA ASN A 159 5.19 -5.36 0.30
C ASN A 159 6.57 -4.71 0.42
N ASP A 160 7.26 -4.47 -0.70
CA ASP A 160 8.58 -3.85 -0.73
C ASP A 160 8.52 -2.43 -0.15
N GLU A 161 7.52 -1.63 -0.50
CA GLU A 161 7.29 -0.30 0.06
C GLU A 161 7.08 -0.34 1.60
N LEU A 162 6.36 -1.36 2.07
CA LEU A 162 6.15 -1.53 3.50
C LEU A 162 7.44 -1.95 4.23
N VAL A 163 8.30 -2.74 3.59
CA VAL A 163 9.63 -3.12 4.11
C VAL A 163 10.52 -1.89 4.19
N GLU A 164 10.56 -1.07 3.15
CA GLU A 164 11.33 0.17 3.12
C GLU A 164 10.86 1.16 4.19
N ALA A 165 9.55 1.34 4.34
CA ALA A 165 9.00 2.19 5.40
C ALA A 165 9.38 1.66 6.79
N LYS A 166 9.32 0.35 7.02
CA LYS A 166 9.74 -0.27 8.30
C LYS A 166 11.24 -0.11 8.59
N ALA A 167 12.07 -0.01 7.56
CA ALA A 167 13.48 0.28 7.72
C ALA A 167 13.76 1.70 8.27
N MET A 168 12.73 2.56 8.33
CA MET A 168 12.81 3.87 8.98
C MET A 168 12.69 3.81 10.50
N ILE A 169 12.19 2.72 11.08
CA ILE A 169 12.04 2.58 12.54
C ILE A 169 13.37 2.78 13.25
N GLY A 170 13.38 3.60 14.29
CA GLY A 170 14.56 4.00 15.04
C GLY A 170 15.37 5.14 14.42
N LYS A 171 15.11 5.53 13.18
CA LYS A 171 15.82 6.64 12.53
C LYS A 171 15.29 7.99 13.01
N THR A 172 16.17 8.98 12.98
CA THR A 172 15.80 10.39 13.14
C THR A 172 15.45 10.97 11.78
N ILE A 173 14.33 11.67 11.72
CA ILE A 173 13.87 12.42 10.56
C ILE A 173 13.58 13.87 10.95
N TRP A 174 13.53 14.77 9.98
CA TRP A 174 13.22 16.20 10.17
C TRP A 174 11.92 16.54 9.44
N LEU A 175 10.93 17.00 10.18
CA LEU A 175 9.61 17.32 9.64
C LEU A 175 9.68 18.50 8.67
N ASN A 176 8.98 18.43 7.56
CA ASN A 176 8.93 19.52 6.59
C ASN A 176 7.61 20.29 6.63
N ASN A 177 6.48 19.62 6.48
CA ASN A 177 5.18 20.26 6.37
C ASN A 177 4.22 19.76 7.46
N THR A 178 4.27 20.40 8.62
CA THR A 178 3.47 20.02 9.80
C THR A 178 2.06 20.62 9.80
N LEU A 179 1.76 21.53 8.86
CA LEU A 179 0.43 22.15 8.71
C LEU A 179 -0.46 21.45 7.70
N ASP A 180 0.07 20.47 6.98
CA ASP A 180 -0.68 19.72 5.99
C ASP A 180 -1.34 18.49 6.61
N PHE A 181 -2.63 18.57 6.89
CA PHE A 181 -3.43 17.44 7.42
C PHE A 181 -3.47 16.20 6.53
N LYS A 182 -3.04 16.31 5.27
CA LYS A 182 -2.89 15.15 4.40
C LYS A 182 -1.65 14.33 4.71
N GLY A 183 -0.60 14.99 5.19
CA GLY A 183 0.69 14.38 5.44
C GLY A 183 1.15 14.37 6.89
N PHE A 184 0.43 15.05 7.79
CA PHE A 184 0.83 15.18 9.19
C PHE A 184 -0.36 15.14 10.15
N TYR A 185 -0.19 14.48 11.29
CA TYR A 185 -1.18 14.45 12.36
C TYR A 185 -0.49 14.44 13.74
N SER A 186 -0.99 15.25 14.68
CA SER A 186 -0.57 15.28 16.09
C SER A 186 -1.76 14.95 17.00
N PHE A 187 -1.49 14.24 18.10
CA PHE A 187 -2.50 13.90 19.11
C PHE A 187 -2.71 14.98 20.17
N ALA A 188 -1.77 15.89 20.29
CA ALA A 188 -1.78 16.93 21.32
C ALA A 188 -1.90 18.32 20.69
N ASP A 189 -2.29 19.30 21.49
CA ASP A 189 -2.21 20.74 21.14
C ASP A 189 -0.75 21.23 21.05
N TYR A 190 0.14 20.36 20.57
CA TYR A 190 1.55 20.66 20.35
C TYR A 190 1.80 20.97 18.88
N ASP A 191 2.32 22.16 18.64
CA ASP A 191 2.72 22.59 17.31
C ASP A 191 4.12 22.07 16.97
N PHE A 192 4.18 20.93 16.33
CA PHE A 192 5.41 20.45 15.71
C PHE A 192 5.92 21.50 14.70
N LYS A 193 7.19 21.82 14.79
CA LYS A 193 7.79 22.85 13.93
C LYS A 193 8.39 22.24 12.67
N ARG A 194 8.40 23.05 11.61
CA ARG A 194 9.19 22.70 10.43
C ARG A 194 10.64 22.52 10.81
N PHE A 195 11.26 21.46 10.29
CA PHE A 195 12.63 21.03 10.58
C PHE A 195 12.88 20.55 12.03
N GLU A 196 11.83 20.32 12.78
CA GLU A 196 11.96 19.64 14.04
C GLU A 196 12.42 18.18 13.83
N SER A 197 13.45 17.76 14.57
CA SER A 197 13.94 16.38 14.52
C SER A 197 13.11 15.49 15.43
N VAL A 198 12.64 14.38 14.89
CA VAL A 198 11.80 13.39 15.58
C VAL A 198 12.33 11.99 15.32
N THR A 199 12.01 11.04 16.21
CA THR A 199 12.37 9.63 16.04
C THR A 199 11.17 8.85 15.51
N VAL A 200 11.39 7.99 14.52
CA VAL A 200 10.36 7.07 14.00
C VAL A 200 10.23 5.91 14.96
N LEU A 201 9.03 5.67 15.49
CA LEU A 201 8.73 4.60 16.44
C LEU A 201 8.15 3.35 15.79
N ASP A 202 7.27 3.54 14.82
CA ASP A 202 6.52 2.45 14.19
C ASP A 202 5.97 2.86 12.82
N VAL A 203 5.44 1.90 12.07
CA VAL A 203 4.85 2.10 10.73
C VAL A 203 3.42 1.58 10.72
N HIS A 204 2.50 2.43 10.31
CA HIS A 204 1.07 2.13 10.25
C HIS A 204 0.54 2.21 8.82
N PRO A 205 0.29 1.06 8.17
CA PRO A 205 -0.40 1.02 6.88
C PRO A 205 -1.88 1.32 7.10
N TYR A 206 -2.29 2.56 6.82
CA TYR A 206 -3.64 3.04 7.08
C TYR A 206 -4.10 4.02 6.02
N GLN A 207 -5.25 3.75 5.39
CA GLN A 207 -5.85 4.63 4.39
C GLN A 207 -7.02 5.41 4.97
N ASN A 208 -6.85 6.72 5.04
CA ASN A 208 -7.86 7.67 5.49
C ASN A 208 -8.43 8.54 4.37
N ARG A 209 -7.83 8.49 3.16
CA ARG A 209 -8.25 9.23 1.96
C ARG A 209 -7.99 8.43 0.69
N ASP A 210 -8.82 8.60 -0.32
CA ASP A 210 -8.87 7.73 -1.50
C ASP A 210 -7.60 7.72 -2.37
N TYR A 211 -6.86 8.83 -2.43
CA TYR A 211 -5.74 9.00 -3.39
C TYR A 211 -4.38 9.22 -2.73
N ASP A 212 -4.33 9.24 -1.42
CA ASP A 212 -3.06 9.50 -0.71
C ASP A 212 -2.32 8.17 -0.44
N HIS A 213 -1.00 8.23 -0.38
CA HIS A 213 -0.17 7.07 -0.04
C HIS A 213 -0.52 6.55 1.38
N PRO A 214 -0.86 5.27 1.56
CA PRO A 214 -1.50 4.78 2.77
C PRO A 214 -0.51 4.32 3.86
N VAL A 215 0.70 4.87 3.92
CA VAL A 215 1.70 4.52 4.94
C VAL A 215 1.99 5.72 5.83
N TRP A 216 1.91 5.51 7.14
CA TRP A 216 2.19 6.50 8.15
C TRP A 216 3.33 6.04 9.06
N LEU A 217 4.27 6.93 9.32
CA LEU A 217 5.30 6.76 10.34
C LEU A 217 4.79 7.34 11.64
N LYS A 218 4.70 6.53 12.69
CA LYS A 218 4.50 7.02 14.05
C LYS A 218 5.82 7.63 14.52
N ILE A 219 5.77 8.87 14.98
CA ILE A 219 6.94 9.65 15.36
C ILE A 219 6.85 10.12 16.81
N LYS A 220 8.01 10.38 17.40
CA LYS A 220 8.14 10.95 18.74
C LYS A 220 9.07 12.16 18.74
N ALA A 221 8.59 13.26 19.28
CA ALA A 221 9.39 14.44 19.52
C ALA A 221 10.31 14.28 20.75
N LYS A 222 11.31 15.14 20.89
CA LYS A 222 12.24 15.14 22.05
C LYS A 222 11.54 15.37 23.39
N ASN A 223 10.44 16.11 23.40
CA ASN A 223 9.59 16.35 24.57
C ASN A 223 8.68 15.15 24.93
N GLY A 224 8.76 14.05 24.18
CA GLY A 224 8.00 12.82 24.44
C GLY A 224 6.63 12.75 23.75
N LEU A 225 6.19 13.79 23.04
CA LEU A 225 4.91 13.80 22.34
C LEU A 225 4.95 12.98 21.07
N ASP A 226 3.87 12.27 20.80
CA ASP A 226 3.69 11.41 19.63
C ASP A 226 2.92 12.14 18.53
N GLY A 227 3.22 11.78 17.30
CA GLY A 227 2.50 12.23 16.10
C GLY A 227 2.62 11.20 14.98
N PHE A 228 2.07 11.54 13.84
CA PHE A 228 2.19 10.76 12.61
C PHE A 228 2.61 11.66 11.45
N VAL A 229 3.51 11.16 10.64
CA VAL A 229 3.87 11.78 9.35
C VAL A 229 3.74 10.73 8.24
N ARG A 230 3.24 11.15 7.09
CA ARG A 230 3.09 10.25 5.94
C ARG A 230 4.47 9.89 5.39
N TYR A 231 4.63 8.62 5.06
CA TYR A 231 5.84 8.11 4.43
C TYR A 231 6.03 8.73 3.05
N ASN A 232 7.21 9.31 2.80
CA ASN A 232 7.51 9.96 1.52
C ASN A 232 7.70 8.96 0.37
N GLY A 233 8.20 7.74 0.67
CA GLY A 233 8.93 6.96 -0.32
C GLY A 233 10.27 7.62 -0.59
N GLU A 234 10.58 7.84 -1.84
CA GLU A 234 11.78 8.54 -2.29
C GLU A 234 11.66 10.06 -2.04
N GLU A 235 12.70 10.67 -1.46
CA GLU A 235 12.76 12.13 -1.28
C GLU A 235 13.10 12.83 -2.60
N GLY A 236 12.67 14.09 -2.71
CA GLY A 236 13.04 14.93 -3.84
C GLY A 236 12.30 14.63 -5.13
N ARG A 237 11.15 13.98 -5.07
CA ARG A 237 10.33 13.62 -6.24
C ARG A 237 9.83 14.85 -6.97
N VAL A 238 9.90 14.84 -8.28
CA VAL A 238 9.28 15.86 -9.13
C VAL A 238 7.75 15.74 -9.02
N GLY A 239 7.05 16.86 -8.87
CA GLY A 239 5.60 16.92 -8.67
C GLY A 239 5.12 16.42 -7.30
N GLY A 240 6.03 15.93 -6.45
CA GLY A 240 5.72 15.40 -5.12
C GLY A 240 6.15 16.33 -3.98
N LYS A 241 5.49 16.22 -2.84
CA LYS A 241 5.87 16.97 -1.63
C LYS A 241 6.59 16.04 -0.65
N ASP A 242 7.70 16.52 -0.09
CA ASP A 242 8.36 15.83 1.01
C ASP A 242 7.69 16.24 2.33
N HIS A 243 7.24 15.26 3.09
CA HIS A 243 6.65 15.46 4.41
C HIS A 243 7.75 15.56 5.49
N TYR A 244 8.92 14.98 5.23
CA TYR A 244 10.10 14.99 6.11
C TYR A 244 11.37 14.85 5.28
N TYR A 245 12.52 15.02 5.93
CA TYR A 245 13.85 14.75 5.39
C TYR A 245 14.55 13.67 6.23
N THR A 246 15.37 12.84 5.60
CA THR A 246 16.17 11.78 6.27
C THR A 246 17.53 12.26 6.73
N SER A 247 17.94 13.48 6.32
CA SER A 247 19.17 14.16 6.77
C SER A 247 18.85 15.57 7.22
N ASP A 248 19.74 16.15 8.06
CA ASP A 248 19.57 17.53 8.55
C ASP A 248 19.34 18.51 7.38
N PRO A 249 18.15 19.14 7.30
CA PRO A 249 17.85 20.08 6.21
C PRO A 249 18.60 21.40 6.32
N LEU A 250 19.15 21.73 7.50
CA LEU A 250 19.86 22.98 7.75
C LEU A 250 21.29 22.72 8.27
N PRO A 251 22.15 22.08 7.45
CA PRO A 251 23.47 21.71 7.90
C PRO A 251 24.32 22.95 8.23
N ARG A 252 25.18 22.82 9.24
CA ARG A 252 25.97 23.94 9.79
C ARG A 252 26.89 24.62 8.77
N GLU A 253 27.36 23.88 7.75
CA GLU A 253 28.22 24.37 6.69
C GLU A 253 27.56 25.49 5.82
N TRP A 254 26.24 25.59 5.82
CA TRP A 254 25.56 26.70 5.10
C TRP A 254 25.75 28.05 5.77
N GLY A 255 26.12 28.08 7.03
CA GLY A 255 26.25 29.31 7.79
C GLY A 255 24.90 29.97 8.09
N LYS A 256 24.94 30.98 8.96
CA LYS A 256 23.72 31.65 9.47
C LYS A 256 22.94 32.39 8.39
N GLU A 257 23.66 33.03 7.45
CA GLU A 257 23.03 33.84 6.40
C GLU A 257 22.24 32.99 5.42
N MET A 258 22.85 31.91 4.88
CA MET A 258 22.18 30.99 3.95
C MET A 258 21.02 30.28 4.63
N THR A 259 21.19 29.81 5.85
CA THR A 259 20.12 29.20 6.66
C THR A 259 18.94 30.19 6.80
N ALA A 260 19.17 31.44 7.09
CA ALA A 260 18.11 32.46 7.20
C ALA A 260 17.39 32.70 5.86
N LYS A 261 18.09 32.67 4.72
CA LYS A 261 17.49 32.75 3.38
C LYS A 261 16.57 31.56 3.10
N VAL A 262 17.05 30.35 3.36
CA VAL A 262 16.28 29.10 3.19
C VAL A 262 15.00 29.13 4.06
N LEU A 263 15.11 29.50 5.32
CA LEU A 263 13.95 29.58 6.23
C LEU A 263 12.91 30.61 5.78
N ARG A 264 13.37 31.72 5.20
CA ARG A 264 12.49 32.78 4.66
C ARG A 264 12.00 32.49 3.24
N LYS A 265 12.34 31.35 2.67
CA LYS A 265 12.02 30.99 1.27
C LYS A 265 12.55 32.01 0.24
N LYS A 266 13.66 32.67 0.56
CA LYS A 266 14.28 33.64 -0.32
C LYS A 266 15.30 32.93 -1.21
N ILE A 267 14.96 32.79 -2.49
CA ILE A 267 15.81 32.14 -3.48
C ILE A 267 16.70 33.19 -4.15
N GLU A 268 18.00 32.90 -4.22
CA GLU A 268 19.02 33.77 -4.83
C GLU A 268 19.93 32.93 -5.75
N ILE A 269 20.47 33.61 -6.79
CA ILE A 269 21.48 33.00 -7.68
C ILE A 269 22.68 32.53 -6.85
N GLY A 270 23.25 31.40 -7.24
CA GLY A 270 24.34 30.73 -6.53
C GLY A 270 23.91 29.69 -5.49
N MET A 271 22.62 29.63 -5.15
CA MET A 271 22.09 28.54 -4.32
C MET A 271 22.24 27.19 -5.01
N THR A 272 22.51 26.16 -4.22
CA THR A 272 22.50 24.78 -4.70
C THR A 272 21.08 24.25 -4.87
N GLU A 273 20.88 23.21 -5.68
CA GLU A 273 19.62 22.49 -5.85
C GLU A 273 19.01 22.10 -4.48
N ARG A 274 19.83 21.52 -3.58
CA ARG A 274 19.41 21.17 -2.23
C ARG A 274 18.89 22.38 -1.44
N GLN A 275 19.57 23.54 -1.51
CA GLN A 275 19.14 24.76 -0.82
C GLN A 275 17.80 25.26 -1.34
N VAL A 276 17.60 25.24 -2.66
CA VAL A 276 16.34 25.64 -3.30
C VAL A 276 15.23 24.65 -2.91
N ARG A 277 15.47 23.34 -3.01
CA ARG A 277 14.51 22.29 -2.66
C ARG A 277 14.07 22.34 -1.20
N ILE A 278 15.01 22.50 -0.27
CA ILE A 278 14.70 22.67 1.16
C ILE A 278 13.93 24.00 1.40
N SER A 279 14.20 25.04 0.63
CA SER A 279 13.55 26.34 0.80
C SER A 279 12.08 26.31 0.37
N ILE A 280 11.80 25.89 -0.86
CA ILE A 280 10.48 26.03 -1.50
C ILE A 280 9.82 24.70 -1.89
N GLY A 281 10.48 23.57 -1.68
CA GLY A 281 9.97 22.23 -2.01
C GLY A 281 10.49 21.71 -3.34
N ASN A 282 9.97 20.58 -3.77
CA ASN A 282 10.30 19.95 -5.03
C ASN A 282 9.66 20.70 -6.21
N PRO A 283 10.29 20.72 -7.40
CA PRO A 283 9.68 21.30 -8.58
C PRO A 283 8.48 20.47 -9.07
N ASP A 284 7.52 21.13 -9.72
CA ASP A 284 6.39 20.48 -10.35
C ASP A 284 6.82 19.77 -11.65
N GLU A 285 7.80 20.35 -12.39
CA GLU A 285 8.39 19.75 -13.59
C GLU A 285 9.91 19.95 -13.55
N LEU A 286 10.65 19.00 -14.12
CA LEU A 286 12.11 19.05 -14.22
C LEU A 286 12.53 18.68 -15.65
N ASN A 287 13.25 19.61 -16.30
CA ASN A 287 13.78 19.44 -17.64
C ASN A 287 15.31 19.35 -17.58
N HIS A 288 15.87 18.30 -18.17
CA HIS A 288 17.32 18.13 -18.29
C HIS A 288 17.80 18.62 -19.66
N THR A 289 18.86 19.39 -19.67
CA THR A 289 19.52 19.81 -20.89
C THR A 289 21.01 19.47 -20.77
N SER A 290 21.52 18.71 -21.73
CA SER A 290 22.94 18.44 -21.84
C SER A 290 23.57 19.36 -22.89
N SER A 291 24.61 20.08 -22.53
CA SER A 291 25.35 20.97 -23.44
C SER A 291 26.84 20.67 -23.38
N ARG A 292 27.62 21.27 -24.30
CA ARG A 292 29.09 21.21 -24.26
C ARG A 292 29.70 21.82 -22.99
N HIS A 293 28.90 22.58 -22.22
CA HIS A 293 29.31 23.27 -21.01
C HIS A 293 28.92 22.52 -19.72
N GLY A 294 28.29 21.36 -19.83
CA GLY A 294 27.88 20.51 -18.71
C GLY A 294 26.41 20.15 -18.70
N MET A 295 25.96 19.60 -17.58
CA MET A 295 24.55 19.29 -17.33
C MET A 295 23.85 20.54 -16.79
N ALA A 296 22.74 20.90 -17.41
CA ALA A 296 21.85 21.95 -16.96
C ALA A 296 20.48 21.38 -16.65
N GLU A 297 19.88 21.87 -15.57
CA GLU A 297 18.51 21.51 -15.17
C GLU A 297 17.65 22.77 -15.12
N GLN A 298 16.43 22.64 -15.63
CA GLN A 298 15.41 23.66 -15.45
C GLN A 298 14.30 23.12 -14.55
N TRP A 299 14.14 23.75 -13.41
CA TRP A 299 13.08 23.44 -12.47
C TRP A 299 11.92 24.40 -12.66
N VAL A 300 10.72 23.85 -12.83
CA VAL A 300 9.50 24.62 -13.04
C VAL A 300 8.60 24.49 -11.82
N TYR A 301 8.15 25.62 -11.31
CA TYR A 301 7.18 25.72 -10.22
C TYR A 301 5.94 26.45 -10.70
N GLY A 302 4.77 25.90 -10.41
CA GLY A 302 3.47 26.44 -10.76
C GLY A 302 2.64 25.51 -11.62
N VAL A 303 1.32 25.65 -11.55
CA VAL A 303 0.36 24.79 -12.26
C VAL A 303 0.25 25.20 -13.74
N GLU A 304 -0.17 24.25 -14.58
CA GLU A 304 -0.20 24.32 -16.04
C GLU A 304 -0.95 25.55 -16.59
N MET A 305 -2.01 26.01 -15.93
CA MET A 305 -2.80 27.19 -16.29
C MET A 305 -2.49 28.43 -15.45
N GLY A 306 -1.45 28.38 -14.61
CA GLY A 306 -1.08 29.43 -13.68
C GLY A 306 0.24 30.11 -14.03
N LYS A 307 0.66 31.02 -13.15
CA LYS A 307 1.97 31.67 -13.27
C LYS A 307 3.06 30.65 -12.96
N LYS A 308 3.94 30.38 -13.93
CA LYS A 308 5.11 29.51 -13.77
C LYS A 308 6.34 30.31 -13.43
N VAL A 309 7.19 29.76 -12.57
CA VAL A 309 8.53 30.28 -12.23
C VAL A 309 9.55 29.25 -12.64
N TYR A 310 10.59 29.68 -13.35
CA TYR A 310 11.64 28.82 -13.87
C TYR A 310 12.96 29.13 -13.17
N TYR A 311 13.60 28.08 -12.65
CA TYR A 311 14.92 28.13 -12.04
C TYR A 311 15.88 27.31 -12.88
N GLN A 312 16.92 27.96 -13.40
CA GLN A 312 17.94 27.30 -14.21
C GLN A 312 19.15 26.98 -13.36
N PHE A 313 19.55 25.71 -13.35
CA PHE A 313 20.74 25.24 -12.67
C PHE A 313 21.79 24.82 -13.67
N GLU A 314 23.05 25.16 -13.38
CA GLU A 314 24.23 24.69 -14.11
C GLU A 314 25.24 24.15 -13.11
N ASN A 315 25.70 22.93 -13.32
CA ASN A 315 26.61 22.23 -12.41
C ASN A 315 26.13 22.27 -10.93
N GLY A 316 24.83 22.07 -10.69
CA GLY A 316 24.24 22.01 -9.37
C GLY A 316 24.05 23.35 -8.66
N LYS A 317 24.24 24.48 -9.36
CA LYS A 317 24.03 25.83 -8.83
C LYS A 317 23.04 26.62 -9.66
N LEU A 318 22.18 27.38 -8.96
CA LEU A 318 21.20 28.24 -9.57
C LEU A 318 21.89 29.42 -10.27
N THR A 319 21.72 29.56 -11.58
CA THR A 319 22.32 30.59 -12.42
C THR A 319 21.31 31.62 -12.90
N PHE A 320 20.05 31.26 -13.05
CA PHE A 320 19.03 32.17 -13.58
C PHE A 320 17.65 31.91 -12.97
N ILE A 321 16.85 32.95 -12.79
CA ILE A 321 15.46 32.91 -12.30
C ILE A 321 14.59 33.72 -13.28
N ASN A 322 13.54 33.07 -13.81
CA ASN A 322 12.50 33.72 -14.61
C ASN A 322 11.15 33.61 -13.89
N LYS A 323 10.44 34.72 -13.70
CA LYS A 323 9.19 34.82 -12.92
C LYS A 323 8.02 35.27 -13.80
#